data_83a00387848378d19aba77686d2314f1
#
_entry.id   83a00387848378d19aba77686d2314f1
#
_cell.length_a   1.000
_cell.length_b   1.000
_cell.length_c   1.000
_cell.angle_alpha   90.00
_cell.angle_beta   90.00
_cell.angle_gamma   90.00
#
_symmetry.space_group_name_H-M   'P 1'
#
loop_
_entity.id
_entity.type
_entity.pdbx_description
1 polymer ?
#
loop_
_entity_poly.entity_id
_entity_poly.type
_entity_poly.pdbx_seq_one_letter_code
_entity_poly.pdbx_strand_id
1 'polypeptide(L)'
;QYPEWESFTFPTSSNPYILPEEIEEAKRTLPDTVFRQEYLAEFLEDSAGVFRNIKACIQGEFEEPKHKHTYVLGWDVAKHEDFSVMMVVDTSSRHVVAYDRFNQVDYTLQVSRLESLAKKYDATVLLDSTGVGDPILEQVLKAGIKAEGFQFTNTSKQQLIEYLSVQLEQQKITFPDIPELIHELELFQYEITRAGNVRYSAPQGYHDDCVISLALACWQMNVNILPSIADDVSPIDYFDKGEF
;
A
#
# COMPACT_ATOMS: atom_id res chain seq x y z
N GLN A 1 27.03 -24.00 18.15
CA GLN A 1 27.31 -24.63 16.84
C GLN A 1 27.50 -26.13 17.09
N TYR A 2 26.72 -26.96 16.42
CA TYR A 2 26.90 -28.40 16.44
C TYR A 2 27.88 -28.75 15.33
N PRO A 3 29.00 -29.48 15.60
CA PRO A 3 30.09 -29.72 14.66
C PRO A 3 29.69 -30.56 13.44
N GLU A 4 28.53 -31.12 13.41
CA GLU A 4 27.94 -31.93 12.34
C GLU A 4 27.07 -31.14 11.35
N TRP A 5 26.89 -29.82 11.57
CA TRP A 5 26.09 -28.97 10.70
C TRP A 5 26.96 -27.88 10.07
N GLU A 6 26.89 -27.78 8.76
CA GLU A 6 27.54 -26.73 7.98
C GLU A 6 26.45 -25.88 7.30
N SER A 7 26.57 -24.56 7.39
CA SER A 7 25.60 -23.62 6.78
C SER A 7 26.25 -22.95 5.57
N PHE A 8 25.51 -22.95 4.47
CA PHE A 8 25.93 -22.30 3.22
C PHE A 8 24.96 -21.19 2.88
N THR A 9 25.49 -20.05 2.42
CA THR A 9 24.69 -18.90 1.97
C THR A 9 25.06 -18.60 0.51
N PHE A 10 24.07 -18.61 -0.36
CA PHE A 10 24.23 -18.34 -1.79
C PHE A 10 23.33 -17.17 -2.19
N PRO A 11 23.84 -15.92 -2.22
CA PRO A 11 23.06 -14.79 -2.72
C PRO A 11 22.80 -14.94 -4.22
N THR A 12 21.72 -14.32 -4.69
CA THR A 12 21.32 -14.36 -6.11
C THR A 12 22.45 -13.90 -7.05
N SER A 13 23.32 -12.98 -6.58
CA SER A 13 24.50 -12.53 -7.32
C SER A 13 25.55 -13.62 -7.58
N SER A 14 25.48 -14.75 -6.88
CA SER A 14 26.36 -15.91 -7.15
C SER A 14 25.92 -16.74 -8.36
N ASN A 15 24.72 -16.50 -8.87
CA ASN A 15 24.19 -17.16 -10.07
C ASN A 15 24.67 -16.43 -11.33
N PRO A 16 25.53 -17.03 -12.18
CA PRO A 16 26.09 -16.36 -13.35
C PRO A 16 25.07 -16.10 -14.48
N TYR A 17 23.85 -16.63 -14.37
CA TYR A 17 22.79 -16.46 -15.36
C TYR A 17 21.88 -15.27 -15.07
N ILE A 18 21.99 -14.63 -13.90
CA ILE A 18 21.21 -13.44 -13.52
C ILE A 18 22.04 -12.21 -13.79
N LEU A 19 21.46 -11.26 -14.51
CA LEU A 19 22.15 -10.03 -14.87
C LEU A 19 22.24 -9.10 -13.65
N PRO A 20 23.36 -8.38 -13.45
CA PRO A 20 23.48 -7.40 -12.37
C PRO A 20 22.38 -6.34 -12.38
N GLU A 21 21.91 -5.95 -13.56
CA GLU A 21 20.83 -4.98 -13.75
C GLU A 21 19.50 -5.46 -13.14
N GLU A 22 19.20 -6.76 -13.22
CA GLU A 22 18.00 -7.36 -12.63
C GLU A 22 18.07 -7.30 -11.10
N ILE A 23 19.24 -7.51 -10.51
CA ILE A 23 19.45 -7.40 -9.06
C ILE A 23 19.31 -5.95 -8.60
N GLU A 24 19.86 -4.99 -9.34
CA GLU A 24 19.72 -3.56 -9.03
C GLU A 24 18.28 -3.07 -9.21
N GLU A 25 17.54 -3.62 -10.15
CA GLU A 25 16.11 -3.33 -10.30
C GLU A 25 15.31 -3.88 -9.11
N ALA A 26 15.53 -5.13 -8.73
CA ALA A 26 14.92 -5.74 -7.57
C ALA A 26 15.20 -4.92 -6.29
N LYS A 27 16.44 -4.46 -6.10
CA LYS A 27 16.83 -3.61 -4.99
C LYS A 27 16.07 -2.27 -4.93
N ARG A 28 15.66 -1.74 -6.08
CA ARG A 28 14.90 -0.47 -6.15
C ARG A 28 13.40 -0.66 -5.97
N THR A 29 12.88 -1.85 -6.29
CA THR A 29 11.44 -2.13 -6.36
C THR A 29 10.92 -2.93 -5.18
N LEU A 30 11.79 -3.68 -4.49
CA LEU A 30 11.42 -4.48 -3.33
C LEU A 30 11.73 -3.75 -2.01
N PRO A 31 10.97 -4.02 -0.94
CA PRO A 31 11.35 -3.63 0.42
C PRO A 31 12.73 -4.20 0.78
N ASP A 32 13.54 -3.45 1.55
CA ASP A 32 14.89 -3.87 1.95
C ASP A 32 14.90 -5.27 2.61
N THR A 33 13.91 -5.54 3.46
CA THR A 33 13.78 -6.85 4.12
C THR A 33 13.59 -7.98 3.11
N VAL A 34 12.70 -7.79 2.13
CA VAL A 34 12.43 -8.79 1.07
C VAL A 34 13.67 -8.95 0.20
N PHE A 35 14.30 -7.86 -0.21
CA PHE A 35 15.53 -7.92 -1.01
C PHE A 35 16.66 -8.64 -0.29
N ARG A 36 16.88 -8.38 0.99
CA ARG A 36 17.91 -9.04 1.80
C ARG A 36 17.64 -10.52 1.96
N GLN A 37 16.40 -10.89 2.21
CA GLN A 37 16.00 -12.28 2.39
C GLN A 37 16.06 -13.07 1.07
N GLU A 38 15.47 -12.56 0.00
CA GLU A 38 15.30 -13.29 -1.26
C GLU A 38 16.54 -13.18 -2.18
N TYR A 39 17.23 -12.04 -2.17
CA TYR A 39 18.38 -11.82 -3.07
C TYR A 39 19.74 -11.94 -2.40
N LEU A 40 19.86 -11.58 -1.11
CA LEU A 40 21.10 -11.72 -0.38
C LEU A 40 21.17 -13.01 0.45
N ALA A 41 20.10 -13.80 0.49
CA ALA A 41 19.96 -15.03 1.28
C ALA A 41 20.28 -14.80 2.79
N GLU A 42 19.90 -13.63 3.31
CA GLU A 42 20.10 -13.31 4.72
C GLU A 42 18.95 -13.88 5.57
N PHE A 43 19.32 -14.49 6.70
CA PHE A 43 18.32 -14.84 7.72
C PHE A 43 18.08 -13.59 8.60
N LEU A 44 16.92 -12.97 8.42
CA LEU A 44 16.55 -11.81 9.22
C LEU A 44 15.89 -12.29 10.52
N GLU A 45 16.37 -11.77 11.65
CA GLU A 45 15.67 -11.96 12.92
C GLU A 45 14.39 -11.12 12.93
N ASP A 46 13.28 -11.70 13.40
CA ASP A 46 11.87 -11.26 13.31
C ASP A 46 11.51 -9.95 14.03
N SER A 47 12.41 -9.01 14.19
CA SER A 47 12.17 -7.83 15.03
C SER A 47 11.94 -6.50 14.30
N ALA A 48 11.93 -6.49 12.97
CA ALA A 48 11.67 -5.26 12.22
C ALA A 48 10.21 -5.22 11.76
N GLY A 49 9.44 -4.19 12.16
CA GLY A 49 8.11 -3.93 11.61
C GLY A 49 8.13 -3.86 10.07
N VAL A 50 6.97 -3.98 9.47
CA VAL A 50 6.80 -3.97 8.00
C VAL A 50 7.29 -2.65 7.39
N PHE A 51 7.08 -1.54 8.09
CA PHE A 51 7.40 -0.20 7.59
C PHE A 51 8.62 0.41 8.28
N ARG A 52 9.46 1.07 7.48
CA ARG A 52 10.68 1.76 7.93
C ARG A 52 10.60 3.24 7.60
N ASN A 53 11.46 4.03 8.25
CA ASN A 53 11.56 5.47 8.02
C ASN A 53 10.27 6.27 8.27
N ILE A 54 9.29 5.73 9.00
CA ILE A 54 8.00 6.36 9.28
C ILE A 54 8.20 7.80 9.77
N LYS A 55 9.09 8.02 10.74
CA LYS A 55 9.35 9.35 11.33
C LYS A 55 9.92 10.34 10.32
N ALA A 56 10.69 9.90 9.34
CA ALA A 56 11.23 10.75 8.29
C ALA A 56 10.15 11.20 7.28
N CYS A 57 9.06 10.45 7.17
CA CYS A 57 7.91 10.77 6.34
C CYS A 57 6.93 11.73 7.00
N ILE A 58 7.03 11.97 8.32
CA ILE A 58 6.17 12.93 9.06
C ILE A 58 6.67 14.33 8.74
N GLN A 59 5.97 15.04 7.86
CA GLN A 59 6.35 16.37 7.39
C GLN A 59 5.10 17.15 6.99
N GLY A 60 5.18 18.49 7.04
CA GLY A 60 4.15 19.39 6.51
C GLY A 60 2.86 19.38 7.31
N GLU A 61 1.83 19.94 6.70
CA GLU A 61 0.49 20.13 7.26
C GLU A 61 -0.55 19.74 6.20
N PHE A 62 -1.83 19.64 6.58
CA PHE A 62 -2.91 19.51 5.61
C PHE A 62 -2.97 20.74 4.70
N GLU A 63 -3.26 20.53 3.41
CA GLU A 63 -3.18 21.59 2.42
C GLU A 63 -4.49 21.73 1.64
N GLU A 64 -4.84 22.95 1.26
CA GLU A 64 -5.94 23.21 0.33
C GLU A 64 -5.52 22.83 -1.12
N PRO A 65 -6.50 22.53 -2.01
CA PRO A 65 -6.21 22.20 -3.39
C PRO A 65 -5.41 23.29 -4.10
N LYS A 66 -4.36 22.90 -4.81
CA LYS A 66 -3.47 23.79 -5.58
C LYS A 66 -3.79 23.74 -7.07
N HIS A 67 -3.69 24.87 -7.74
CA HIS A 67 -3.92 24.95 -9.19
C HIS A 67 -2.91 24.09 -9.96
N LYS A 68 -3.39 23.31 -10.93
CA LYS A 68 -2.62 22.36 -11.76
C LYS A 68 -2.02 21.15 -11.01
N HIS A 69 -2.36 20.94 -9.76
CA HIS A 69 -2.05 19.69 -9.08
C HIS A 69 -3.12 18.64 -9.37
N THR A 70 -2.74 17.39 -9.30
CA THR A 70 -3.64 16.24 -9.42
C THR A 70 -3.66 15.47 -8.10
N TYR A 71 -4.81 14.90 -7.78
CA TYR A 71 -5.02 14.26 -6.49
C TYR A 71 -5.60 12.87 -6.66
N VAL A 72 -5.20 11.99 -5.77
CA VAL A 72 -5.78 10.66 -5.61
C VAL A 72 -6.33 10.51 -4.19
N LEU A 73 -7.36 9.70 -4.03
CA LEU A 73 -7.95 9.41 -2.74
C LEU A 73 -8.01 7.90 -2.55
N GLY A 74 -7.42 7.40 -1.48
CA GLY A 74 -7.61 6.04 -1.01
C GLY A 74 -8.73 5.99 0.02
N TRP A 75 -9.63 5.03 -0.09
CA TRP A 75 -10.71 4.85 0.86
C TRP A 75 -10.80 3.40 1.34
N ASP A 76 -10.50 3.21 2.62
CA ASP A 76 -10.81 1.97 3.34
C ASP A 76 -12.23 2.06 3.90
N VAL A 77 -13.10 1.16 3.45
CA VAL A 77 -14.55 1.22 3.70
C VAL A 77 -14.94 0.31 4.84
N ALA A 78 -15.42 0.88 5.95
CA ALA A 78 -15.95 0.11 7.07
C ALA A 78 -17.34 0.58 7.51
N LYS A 79 -18.07 -0.25 8.28
CA LYS A 79 -19.42 0.09 8.74
C LYS A 79 -19.64 0.04 10.25
N HIS A 80 -19.17 -1.00 10.92
CA HIS A 80 -19.61 -1.29 12.29
C HIS A 80 -18.50 -1.18 13.34
N GLU A 81 -17.46 -1.99 13.26
CA GLU A 81 -16.42 -2.08 14.29
C GLU A 81 -15.14 -1.33 13.89
N ASP A 82 -14.77 -1.41 12.62
CA ASP A 82 -13.60 -0.74 12.06
C ASP A 82 -13.89 0.71 11.67
N PHE A 83 -12.84 1.47 11.44
CA PHE A 83 -12.97 2.85 10.97
C PHE A 83 -12.98 2.90 9.46
N SER A 84 -13.86 3.72 8.92
CA SER A 84 -13.77 4.13 7.53
C SER A 84 -12.78 5.29 7.43
N VAL A 85 -11.78 5.15 6.57
CA VAL A 85 -10.68 6.12 6.45
C VAL A 85 -10.52 6.56 5.01
N MET A 86 -10.42 7.86 4.81
CA MET A 86 -10.15 8.50 3.53
C MET A 86 -8.87 9.34 3.63
N MET A 87 -7.92 9.13 2.72
CA MET A 87 -6.72 9.93 2.60
C MET A 87 -6.56 10.49 1.20
N VAL A 88 -6.37 11.78 1.09
CA VAL A 88 -6.09 12.46 -0.19
C VAL A 88 -4.61 12.74 -0.29
N VAL A 89 -4.02 12.33 -1.40
CA VAL A 89 -2.61 12.56 -1.72
C VAL A 89 -2.50 13.47 -2.94
N ASP A 90 -1.72 14.52 -2.82
CA ASP A 90 -1.26 15.34 -3.95
C ASP A 90 -0.17 14.56 -4.70
N THR A 91 -0.43 14.20 -5.94
CA THR A 91 0.49 13.39 -6.75
C THR A 91 1.77 14.14 -7.14
N SER A 92 1.72 15.48 -7.16
CA SER A 92 2.84 16.34 -7.53
C SER A 92 3.88 16.45 -6.41
N SER A 93 3.43 16.67 -5.18
CA SER A 93 4.29 16.74 -3.99
C SER A 93 4.48 15.40 -3.29
N ARG A 94 3.64 14.42 -3.62
CA ARG A 94 3.56 13.13 -2.92
C ARG A 94 3.34 13.31 -1.42
N HIS A 95 2.38 14.16 -1.08
CA HIS A 95 2.04 14.53 0.28
C HIS A 95 0.57 14.26 0.58
N VAL A 96 0.26 13.74 1.78
CA VAL A 96 -1.11 13.59 2.26
C VAL A 96 -1.65 14.97 2.62
N VAL A 97 -2.61 15.46 1.86
CA VAL A 97 -3.15 16.84 1.98
C VAL A 97 -4.47 16.89 2.74
N ALA A 98 -5.18 15.77 2.87
CA ALA A 98 -6.42 15.69 3.64
C ALA A 98 -6.62 14.28 4.20
N TYR A 99 -7.32 14.20 5.31
CA TYR A 99 -7.60 12.99 6.06
C TYR A 99 -8.99 13.09 6.69
N ASP A 100 -9.75 12.01 6.60
CA ASP A 100 -11.04 11.87 7.27
C ASP A 100 -11.18 10.45 7.81
N ARG A 101 -11.46 10.31 9.11
CA ARG A 101 -11.61 9.03 9.80
C ARG A 101 -12.84 9.04 10.67
N PHE A 102 -13.70 8.05 10.50
CA PHE A 102 -14.94 7.94 11.24
C PHE A 102 -15.38 6.48 11.35
N ASN A 103 -16.27 6.17 12.29
CA ASN A 103 -16.88 4.86 12.43
C ASN A 103 -18.38 5.00 12.71
N GLN A 104 -19.11 3.87 12.64
CA GLN A 104 -20.55 3.79 12.95
C GLN A 104 -21.42 4.76 12.11
N VAL A 105 -21.00 5.01 10.88
CA VAL A 105 -21.71 5.87 9.92
C VAL A 105 -22.31 5.00 8.81
N ASP A 106 -23.57 5.27 8.43
CA ASP A 106 -24.19 4.55 7.32
C ASP A 106 -23.53 4.88 5.97
N TYR A 107 -23.62 3.95 5.02
CA TYR A 107 -22.93 4.09 3.73
C TYR A 107 -23.37 5.31 2.92
N THR A 108 -24.63 5.74 3.02
CA THR A 108 -25.12 6.91 2.29
C THR A 108 -24.40 8.17 2.76
N LEU A 109 -24.21 8.32 4.08
CA LEU A 109 -23.49 9.45 4.65
C LEU A 109 -21.98 9.33 4.36
N GLN A 110 -21.41 8.12 4.38
CA GLN A 110 -20.02 7.89 3.98
C GLN A 110 -19.77 8.33 2.53
N VAL A 111 -20.65 7.95 1.59
CA VAL A 111 -20.56 8.38 0.18
C VAL A 111 -20.69 9.90 0.07
N SER A 112 -21.56 10.56 0.85
CA SER A 112 -21.66 12.02 0.85
C SER A 112 -20.40 12.71 1.37
N ARG A 113 -19.72 12.14 2.36
CA ARG A 113 -18.42 12.61 2.84
C ARG A 113 -17.34 12.45 1.78
N LEU A 114 -17.27 11.26 1.16
CA LEU A 114 -16.38 11.00 0.03
C LEU A 114 -16.62 12.01 -1.09
N GLU A 115 -17.89 12.21 -1.48
CA GLU A 115 -18.25 13.14 -2.55
C GLU A 115 -17.73 14.55 -2.27
N SER A 116 -17.92 15.03 -1.05
CA SER A 116 -17.44 16.35 -0.63
C SER A 116 -15.91 16.46 -0.73
N LEU A 117 -15.19 15.43 -0.26
CA LEU A 117 -13.74 15.41 -0.26
C LEU A 117 -13.17 15.24 -1.68
N ALA A 118 -13.70 14.29 -2.45
CA ALA A 118 -13.27 14.02 -3.83
C ALA A 118 -13.53 15.22 -4.76
N LYS A 119 -14.67 15.90 -4.62
CA LYS A 119 -14.97 17.10 -5.40
C LYS A 119 -14.09 18.29 -5.01
N LYS A 120 -13.80 18.46 -3.70
CA LYS A 120 -12.91 19.53 -3.23
C LYS A 120 -11.54 19.47 -3.90
N TYR A 121 -10.98 18.27 -4.07
CA TYR A 121 -9.64 18.05 -4.63
C TYR A 121 -9.66 17.63 -6.10
N ASP A 122 -10.82 17.43 -6.74
CA ASP A 122 -10.96 16.77 -8.06
C ASP A 122 -10.17 15.44 -8.10
N ALA A 123 -10.28 14.66 -7.03
CA ALA A 123 -9.49 13.46 -6.83
C ALA A 123 -10.09 12.23 -7.54
N THR A 124 -9.21 11.39 -8.09
CA THR A 124 -9.58 10.02 -8.50
C THR A 124 -9.53 9.10 -7.29
N VAL A 125 -10.57 8.29 -7.10
CA VAL A 125 -10.74 7.46 -5.89
C VAL A 125 -10.38 6.00 -6.18
N LEU A 126 -9.61 5.39 -5.30
CA LEU A 126 -9.45 3.94 -5.20
C LEU A 126 -10.01 3.48 -3.85
N LEU A 127 -11.00 2.60 -3.88
CA LEU A 127 -11.65 2.13 -2.65
C LEU A 127 -11.61 0.61 -2.51
N ASP A 128 -11.58 0.14 -1.25
CA ASP A 128 -11.79 -1.29 -0.99
C ASP A 128 -13.18 -1.71 -1.47
N SER A 129 -13.22 -2.59 -2.48
CA SER A 129 -14.44 -3.16 -3.02
C SER A 129 -14.65 -4.62 -2.59
N THR A 130 -13.89 -5.12 -1.62
CA THR A 130 -14.03 -6.48 -1.11
C THR A 130 -15.33 -6.63 -0.32
N GLY A 131 -16.12 -7.63 -0.63
CA GLY A 131 -17.37 -7.91 0.08
C GLY A 131 -18.50 -6.92 -0.23
N VAL A 132 -18.71 -5.92 0.61
CA VAL A 132 -19.78 -4.91 0.45
C VAL A 132 -19.43 -3.76 -0.50
N GLY A 133 -18.22 -3.78 -1.07
CA GLY A 133 -17.70 -2.66 -1.85
C GLY A 133 -18.38 -2.45 -3.20
N ASP A 134 -18.85 -3.48 -3.89
CA ASP A 134 -19.47 -3.32 -5.20
C ASP A 134 -20.70 -2.40 -5.18
N PRO A 135 -21.69 -2.55 -4.26
CA PRO A 135 -22.81 -1.62 -4.15
C PRO A 135 -22.41 -0.20 -3.78
N ILE A 136 -21.32 -0.03 -3.00
CA ILE A 136 -20.80 1.28 -2.62
C ILE A 136 -20.11 1.93 -3.82
N LEU A 137 -19.28 1.19 -4.54
CA LEU A 137 -18.66 1.66 -5.78
C LEU A 137 -19.70 2.14 -6.79
N GLU A 138 -20.81 1.38 -6.97
CA GLU A 138 -21.91 1.84 -7.82
C GLU A 138 -22.51 3.17 -7.36
N GLN A 139 -22.71 3.37 -6.06
CA GLN A 139 -23.22 4.63 -5.52
C GLN A 139 -22.26 5.79 -5.78
N VAL A 140 -20.95 5.56 -5.59
CA VAL A 140 -19.90 6.54 -5.85
C VAL A 140 -19.88 6.95 -7.32
N LEU A 141 -19.94 5.97 -8.24
CA LEU A 141 -19.99 6.22 -9.67
C LEU A 141 -21.27 6.95 -10.09
N LYS A 142 -22.45 6.61 -9.51
CA LYS A 142 -23.71 7.32 -9.73
C LYS A 142 -23.68 8.77 -9.21
N ALA A 143 -22.88 9.07 -8.19
CA ALA A 143 -22.62 10.43 -7.73
C ALA A 143 -21.68 11.24 -8.65
N GLY A 144 -21.20 10.63 -9.74
CA GLY A 144 -20.33 11.27 -10.73
C GLY A 144 -18.86 11.38 -10.30
N ILE A 145 -18.44 10.58 -9.32
CA ILE A 145 -17.05 10.54 -8.84
C ILE A 145 -16.28 9.54 -9.70
N LYS A 146 -15.06 9.91 -10.09
CA LYS A 146 -14.11 9.01 -10.77
C LYS A 146 -13.57 8.03 -9.73
N ALA A 147 -14.01 6.77 -9.76
CA ALA A 147 -13.63 5.78 -8.77
C ALA A 147 -13.39 4.41 -9.39
N GLU A 148 -12.47 3.68 -8.79
CA GLU A 148 -12.16 2.28 -9.10
C GLU A 148 -12.20 1.46 -7.80
N GLY A 149 -12.58 0.18 -7.91
CA GLY A 149 -12.59 -0.76 -6.80
C GLY A 149 -11.32 -1.57 -6.75
N PHE A 150 -10.73 -1.71 -5.57
CA PHE A 150 -9.61 -2.60 -5.32
C PHE A 150 -10.11 -3.87 -4.62
N GLN A 151 -9.90 -5.03 -5.23
CA GLN A 151 -10.28 -6.33 -4.68
C GLN A 151 -9.12 -6.91 -3.86
N PHE A 152 -9.33 -7.07 -2.55
CA PHE A 152 -8.35 -7.69 -1.68
C PHE A 152 -8.34 -9.22 -1.80
N THR A 153 -7.21 -9.74 -2.20
CA THR A 153 -6.77 -11.13 -2.07
C THR A 153 -5.49 -11.15 -1.22
N ASN A 154 -5.01 -12.32 -0.83
CA ASN A 154 -3.70 -12.39 -0.14
C ASN A 154 -2.59 -11.78 -1.00
N THR A 155 -2.57 -12.07 -2.29
CA THR A 155 -1.56 -11.56 -3.24
C THR A 155 -1.69 -10.06 -3.44
N SER A 156 -2.90 -9.53 -3.71
CA SER A 156 -3.08 -8.10 -3.94
C SER A 156 -2.82 -7.27 -2.68
N LYS A 157 -3.19 -7.77 -1.48
CA LYS A 157 -2.84 -7.12 -0.20
C LYS A 157 -1.33 -7.09 0.00
N GLN A 158 -0.65 -8.20 -0.27
CA GLN A 158 0.81 -8.26 -0.17
C GLN A 158 1.46 -7.22 -1.09
N GLN A 159 1.10 -7.20 -2.38
CA GLN A 159 1.65 -6.24 -3.35
C GLN A 159 1.39 -4.78 -2.93
N LEU A 160 0.18 -4.48 -2.46
CA LEU A 160 -0.20 -3.15 -1.99
C LEU A 160 0.66 -2.69 -0.81
N ILE A 161 0.87 -3.56 0.19
CA ILE A 161 1.65 -3.26 1.39
C ILE A 161 3.15 -3.15 1.07
N GLU A 162 3.69 -4.05 0.26
CA GLU A 162 5.08 -4.00 -0.18
C GLU A 162 5.36 -2.71 -0.97
N TYR A 163 4.43 -2.30 -1.83
CA TYR A 163 4.55 -1.02 -2.53
C TYR A 163 4.58 0.18 -1.56
N LEU A 164 3.67 0.22 -0.57
CA LEU A 164 3.68 1.27 0.46
C LEU A 164 5.00 1.25 1.26
N SER A 165 5.51 0.07 1.61
CA SER A 165 6.77 -0.08 2.33
C SER A 165 7.93 0.57 1.57
N VAL A 166 8.03 0.34 0.26
CA VAL A 166 9.03 1.00 -0.60
C VAL A 166 8.86 2.52 -0.62
N GLN A 167 7.61 3.03 -0.68
CA GLN A 167 7.37 4.48 -0.68
C GLN A 167 7.86 5.12 0.63
N LEU A 168 7.63 4.48 1.77
CA LEU A 168 8.08 4.95 3.08
C LEU A 168 9.59 4.82 3.25
N GLU A 169 10.18 3.68 2.90
CA GLU A 169 11.63 3.45 2.99
C GLU A 169 12.41 4.48 2.18
N GLN A 170 11.93 4.80 0.99
CA GLN A 170 12.55 5.76 0.08
C GLN A 170 12.11 7.21 0.33
N GLN A 171 11.28 7.44 1.37
CA GLN A 171 10.74 8.76 1.72
C GLN A 171 10.06 9.44 0.52
N LYS A 172 9.39 8.64 -0.32
CA LYS A 172 8.68 9.10 -1.51
C LYS A 172 7.23 9.53 -1.23
N ILE A 173 6.76 9.33 -0.02
CA ILE A 173 5.48 9.80 0.46
C ILE A 173 5.70 10.52 1.78
N THR A 174 5.01 11.64 1.99
CA THR A 174 5.02 12.38 3.23
C THR A 174 3.60 12.63 3.73
N PHE A 175 3.43 12.82 5.03
CA PHE A 175 2.15 13.08 5.65
C PHE A 175 2.33 13.94 6.90
N PRO A 176 1.28 14.73 7.28
CA PRO A 176 1.27 15.46 8.54
C PRO A 176 1.39 14.53 9.75
N ASP A 177 1.57 15.09 10.92
CA ASP A 177 1.53 14.34 12.18
C ASP A 177 0.10 13.84 12.45
N ILE A 178 -0.20 12.60 11.98
CA ILE A 178 -1.47 11.90 12.17
C ILE A 178 -1.22 10.74 13.14
N PRO A 179 -1.54 10.91 14.44
CA PRO A 179 -1.19 9.92 15.46
C PRO A 179 -1.71 8.51 15.18
N GLU A 180 -2.93 8.40 14.66
CA GLU A 180 -3.55 7.11 14.33
C GLU A 180 -2.78 6.39 13.21
N LEU A 181 -2.44 7.08 12.13
CA LEU A 181 -1.65 6.53 11.03
C LEU A 181 -0.27 6.09 11.50
N ILE A 182 0.41 6.93 12.27
CA ILE A 182 1.75 6.64 12.78
C ILE A 182 1.73 5.39 13.66
N HIS A 183 0.76 5.31 14.56
CA HIS A 183 0.60 4.18 15.46
C HIS A 183 0.30 2.88 14.69
N GLU A 184 -0.61 2.92 13.73
CA GLU A 184 -0.93 1.76 12.89
C GLU A 184 0.29 1.31 12.06
N LEU A 185 1.05 2.25 11.47
CA LEU A 185 2.29 1.92 10.72
C LEU A 185 3.36 1.28 11.61
N GLU A 186 3.52 1.75 12.86
CA GLU A 186 4.50 1.22 13.80
C GLU A 186 4.14 -0.19 14.30
N LEU A 187 2.85 -0.50 14.40
CA LEU A 187 2.36 -1.79 14.89
C LEU A 187 2.14 -2.82 13.79
N PHE A 188 2.10 -2.39 12.52
CA PHE A 188 1.78 -3.27 11.40
C PHE A 188 2.80 -4.39 11.27
N GLN A 189 2.32 -5.62 11.12
CA GLN A 189 3.16 -6.81 11.14
C GLN A 189 2.82 -7.77 9.99
N TYR A 190 3.69 -8.72 9.76
CA TYR A 190 3.40 -9.86 8.91
C TYR A 190 3.56 -11.16 9.68
N GLU A 191 2.82 -12.15 9.29
CA GLU A 191 2.98 -13.53 9.78
C GLU A 191 3.12 -14.49 8.60
N ILE A 192 3.95 -15.50 8.77
CA ILE A 192 4.08 -16.59 7.79
C ILE A 192 3.11 -17.69 8.22
N THR A 193 2.13 -17.95 7.37
CA THR A 193 1.17 -19.03 7.63
C THR A 193 1.82 -20.40 7.54
N ARG A 194 1.18 -21.45 8.07
CA ARG A 194 1.68 -22.82 7.98
C ARG A 194 1.86 -23.32 6.54
N ALA A 195 1.20 -22.69 5.59
CA ALA A 195 1.32 -22.98 4.15
C ALA A 195 2.45 -22.20 3.47
N GLY A 196 3.23 -21.39 4.21
CA GLY A 196 4.32 -20.58 3.68
C GLY A 196 3.89 -19.22 3.10
N ASN A 197 2.59 -18.86 3.14
CA ASN A 197 2.12 -17.60 2.62
C ASN A 197 2.34 -16.47 3.65
N VAL A 198 2.72 -15.30 3.18
CA VAL A 198 2.82 -14.07 4.00
C VAL A 198 1.43 -13.47 4.15
N ARG A 199 1.06 -13.08 5.37
CA ARG A 199 -0.16 -12.37 5.68
C ARG A 199 0.17 -11.08 6.43
N TYR A 200 -0.28 -9.97 5.91
CA TYR A 200 -0.10 -8.64 6.49
C TYR A 200 -1.35 -8.19 7.24
N SER A 201 -1.21 -7.74 8.47
CA SER A 201 -2.31 -7.22 9.29
C SER A 201 -1.80 -6.43 10.50
N ALA A 202 -2.70 -5.66 11.13
CA ALA A 202 -2.48 -5.19 12.49
C ALA A 202 -2.50 -6.37 13.49
N PRO A 203 -1.86 -6.26 14.65
CA PRO A 203 -2.01 -7.22 15.75
C PRO A 203 -3.45 -7.31 16.22
N GLN A 204 -3.81 -8.43 16.85
CA GLN A 204 -5.16 -8.61 17.38
C GLN A 204 -5.56 -7.47 18.34
N GLY A 205 -6.70 -6.85 18.09
CA GLY A 205 -7.24 -5.72 18.87
C GLY A 205 -6.74 -4.34 18.44
N TYR A 206 -5.98 -4.28 17.35
CA TYR A 206 -5.56 -3.03 16.71
C TYR A 206 -6.16 -2.91 15.30
N HIS A 207 -6.11 -1.71 14.75
CA HIS A 207 -6.64 -1.36 13.44
C HIS A 207 -5.53 -1.17 12.41
N ASP A 208 -5.85 -1.37 11.13
CA ASP A 208 -4.98 -1.08 9.97
C ASP A 208 -5.65 -0.18 8.91
N ASP A 209 -6.77 0.44 9.26
CA ASP A 209 -7.63 1.21 8.35
C ASP A 209 -6.90 2.41 7.72
N CYS A 210 -6.08 3.12 8.52
CA CYS A 210 -5.26 4.24 8.04
C CYS A 210 -4.15 3.76 7.11
N VAL A 211 -3.51 2.64 7.44
CA VAL A 211 -2.48 2.01 6.60
C VAL A 211 -3.06 1.60 5.26
N ILE A 212 -4.21 0.95 5.25
CA ILE A 212 -4.89 0.51 4.02
C ILE A 212 -5.29 1.71 3.16
N SER A 213 -5.90 2.74 3.76
CA SER A 213 -6.28 3.97 3.05
C SER A 213 -5.08 4.66 2.40
N LEU A 214 -3.96 4.81 3.12
CA LEU A 214 -2.71 5.36 2.57
C LEU A 214 -2.15 4.49 1.46
N ALA A 215 -2.16 3.17 1.63
CA ALA A 215 -1.66 2.22 0.65
C ALA A 215 -2.46 2.29 -0.66
N LEU A 216 -3.80 2.36 -0.58
CA LEU A 216 -4.68 2.55 -1.74
C LEU A 216 -4.40 3.86 -2.46
N ALA A 217 -4.23 4.98 -1.73
CA ALA A 217 -3.88 6.27 -2.33
C ALA A 217 -2.53 6.22 -3.05
N CYS A 218 -1.50 5.64 -2.43
CA CYS A 218 -0.19 5.46 -3.04
C CYS A 218 -0.24 4.58 -4.29
N TRP A 219 -1.03 3.51 -4.27
CA TRP A 219 -1.22 2.61 -5.41
C TRP A 219 -1.87 3.32 -6.60
N GLN A 220 -2.94 4.05 -6.35
CA GLN A 220 -3.64 4.84 -7.37
C GLN A 220 -2.75 5.92 -7.99
N MET A 221 -1.88 6.53 -7.19
CA MET A 221 -0.90 7.49 -7.68
C MET A 221 0.06 6.85 -8.70
N ASN A 222 0.48 5.61 -8.49
CA ASN A 222 1.38 4.89 -9.40
C ASN A 222 0.71 4.57 -10.74
N VAL A 223 -0.53 4.10 -10.70
CA VAL A 223 -1.31 3.77 -11.91
C VAL A 223 -1.55 5.01 -12.78
N ASN A 224 -1.82 6.16 -12.17
CA ASN A 224 -2.07 7.41 -12.91
C ASN A 224 -0.81 8.06 -13.51
N ILE A 225 0.39 7.68 -13.06
CA ILE A 225 1.66 8.21 -13.60
C ILE A 225 2.08 7.46 -14.87
N LEU A 226 1.63 6.22 -15.05
CA LEU A 226 1.87 5.50 -16.31
C LEU A 226 0.98 6.12 -17.39
N PRO A 227 1.53 6.71 -18.47
CA PRO A 227 0.69 7.07 -19.61
C PRO A 227 -0.03 5.80 -20.04
N SER A 228 -1.31 5.92 -20.34
CA SER A 228 -2.13 4.82 -20.87
C SER A 228 -1.45 4.25 -22.14
N ILE A 229 -0.52 3.34 -21.96
CA ILE A 229 -0.16 2.38 -22.99
C ILE A 229 -1.32 1.40 -22.94
N ALA A 230 -2.33 1.77 -23.71
CA ALA A 230 -3.54 1.02 -23.86
C ALA A 230 -3.22 -0.44 -24.20
N ASP A 231 -3.94 -1.33 -23.55
CA ASP A 231 -4.46 -2.59 -24.07
C ASP A 231 -3.49 -3.73 -24.38
N ASP A 232 -2.30 -3.90 -23.74
CA ASP A 232 -1.60 -5.19 -23.94
C ASP A 232 -0.58 -5.62 -22.85
N VAL A 233 -0.66 -5.14 -21.62
CA VAL A 233 0.12 -5.76 -20.55
C VAL A 233 -0.76 -5.91 -19.31
N SER A 234 -1.27 -7.13 -19.12
CA SER A 234 -1.76 -7.57 -17.81
C SER A 234 -0.68 -7.34 -16.75
N PRO A 235 -1.06 -7.03 -15.49
CA PRO A 235 -0.09 -6.79 -14.42
C PRO A 235 0.85 -7.98 -14.32
N ILE A 236 2.08 -7.74 -14.68
CA ILE A 236 3.28 -8.56 -14.53
C ILE A 236 3.03 -10.01 -14.11
N ASP A 237 2.84 -10.90 -15.09
CA ASP A 237 3.01 -12.35 -14.96
C ASP A 237 4.51 -12.67 -14.75
N TYR A 238 5.05 -12.32 -13.59
CA TYR A 238 6.41 -12.69 -13.22
C TYR A 238 6.52 -14.02 -12.49
N PHE A 239 5.39 -14.72 -12.23
CA PHE A 239 5.40 -15.97 -11.46
C PHE A 239 4.64 -17.13 -12.09
N ASP A 240 4.41 -17.15 -13.40
CA ASP A 240 3.88 -18.36 -14.03
C ASP A 240 4.77 -18.84 -15.19
N LYS A 241 5.94 -19.38 -14.84
CA LYS A 241 6.68 -20.37 -15.63
C LYS A 241 7.49 -21.26 -14.71
N GLY A 242 6.78 -22.05 -13.93
CA GLY A 242 7.32 -23.21 -13.25
C GLY A 242 6.99 -24.49 -14.02
N GLU A 243 7.68 -24.74 -15.13
CA GLU A 243 7.91 -26.08 -15.62
C GLU A 243 9.40 -26.37 -15.48
N PHE A 244 9.74 -27.13 -14.44
CA PHE A 244 10.71 -28.24 -14.45
C PHE A 244 10.53 -29.05 -13.17
#